data_f9e828de686e7b62cb2c26321dd44709
#
_entry.id   f9e828de686e7b62cb2c26321dd44709
#
_cell.length_a   1.000
_cell.length_b   1.000
_cell.length_c   1.000
_cell.angle_alpha   90.00
_cell.angle_beta   90.00
_cell.angle_gamma   90.00
#
_symmetry.space_group_name_H-M   'P 1'
#
loop_
_entity.id
_entity.type
_entity.pdbx_description
1 polymer ?
#
loop_
_entity_poly.entity_id
_entity_poly.type
_entity_poly.pdbx_seq_one_letter_code
_entity_poly.pdbx_strand_id
1 'polypeptide(L)'
;MFFSSPPWDEVTYWAIDLETGGLDARRDPILAVGMVPVRGGVIQLGESFESLVRPYGGAAITPESVRAHQLVPGDVREAPPLPVVLREVHARLRQGALLAHHAGIERSFLRRAYAMVDLVWPRPRVVDTAELLLAFYRRSRFLQPNQQDGDPVLELQAARRRLGLPEYPAHRALYDAVAAAELFLVLRRRLGVKRLRDLPR
;
A
#
# COMPACT_ATOMS: atom_id res chain seq x y z
N MET A 1 31.55 -0.19 12.64
CA MET A 1 30.48 0.84 12.64
C MET A 1 29.14 0.15 12.66
N PHE A 2 28.42 0.17 13.77
CA PHE A 2 27.03 -0.28 13.81
C PHE A 2 26.20 0.79 13.11
N PHE A 3 25.75 0.54 11.87
CA PHE A 3 24.79 1.41 11.21
C PHE A 3 23.50 1.39 12.05
N SER A 4 23.28 2.45 12.81
CA SER A 4 22.03 2.58 13.55
C SER A 4 20.91 2.79 12.54
N SER A 5 19.82 2.02 12.67
CA SER A 5 18.62 2.24 11.84
C SER A 5 18.17 3.71 11.92
N PRO A 6 17.83 4.36 10.81
CA PRO A 6 17.42 5.76 10.82
C PRO A 6 16.17 5.98 11.68
N PRO A 7 15.98 7.19 12.22
CA PRO A 7 14.67 7.61 12.73
C PRO A 7 13.58 7.37 11.70
N TRP A 8 12.37 7.00 12.16
CA TRP A 8 11.28 6.67 11.25
C TRP A 8 10.88 7.87 10.37
N ASP A 9 10.96 9.09 10.89
CA ASP A 9 10.58 10.34 10.22
C ASP A 9 11.63 10.89 9.25
N GLU A 10 12.85 10.36 9.28
CA GLU A 10 13.88 10.61 8.26
C GLU A 10 13.70 9.74 7.01
N VAL A 11 12.77 8.78 7.04
CA VAL A 11 12.48 7.88 5.90
C VAL A 11 11.27 8.38 5.13
N THR A 12 11.37 8.44 3.82
CA THR A 12 10.19 8.60 2.96
C THR A 12 9.46 7.27 2.85
N TYR A 13 8.18 7.24 3.17
CA TYR A 13 7.30 6.08 2.93
C TYR A 13 6.39 6.40 1.76
N TRP A 14 6.49 5.64 0.69
CA TRP A 14 5.56 5.70 -0.43
C TRP A 14 4.40 4.76 -0.14
N ALA A 15 3.30 5.31 0.33
CA ALA A 15 2.06 4.56 0.45
C ALA A 15 1.54 4.28 -0.97
N ILE A 16 1.24 3.02 -1.23
CA ILE A 16 0.82 2.54 -2.55
C ILE A 16 -0.38 1.61 -2.39
N ASP A 17 -1.27 1.70 -3.35
CA ASP A 17 -2.36 0.76 -3.56
C ASP A 17 -2.54 0.50 -5.06
N LEU A 18 -2.97 -0.71 -5.42
CA LEU A 18 -3.14 -1.16 -6.79
C LEU A 18 -4.58 -1.66 -7.01
N GLU A 19 -5.23 -1.19 -8.06
CA GLU A 19 -6.40 -1.89 -8.60
C GLU A 19 -5.95 -2.91 -9.64
N THR A 20 -6.49 -4.11 -9.54
CA THR A 20 -6.05 -5.24 -10.36
C THR A 20 -7.21 -5.96 -11.02
N GLY A 21 -6.96 -6.64 -12.14
CA GLY A 21 -7.97 -7.43 -12.84
C GLY A 21 -8.45 -8.69 -12.11
N GLY A 22 -7.83 -9.03 -10.98
CA GLY A 22 -8.11 -10.15 -10.11
C GLY A 22 -7.06 -10.28 -9.03
N LEU A 23 -7.02 -11.39 -8.28
CA LEU A 23 -6.13 -11.58 -7.14
C LEU A 23 -4.87 -12.42 -7.45
N ASP A 24 -4.78 -13.01 -8.63
CA ASP A 24 -3.61 -13.81 -9.00
C ASP A 24 -2.55 -12.96 -9.70
N ALA A 25 -1.56 -12.52 -8.97
CA ALA A 25 -0.44 -11.74 -9.51
C ALA A 25 0.31 -12.41 -10.67
N ARG A 26 0.11 -13.70 -10.96
CA ARG A 26 0.72 -14.40 -12.09
C ARG A 26 -0.01 -14.16 -13.42
N ARG A 27 -1.31 -13.85 -13.37
CA ARG A 27 -2.18 -13.75 -14.54
C ARG A 27 -2.85 -12.39 -14.65
N ASP A 28 -3.28 -11.85 -13.53
CA ASP A 28 -4.14 -10.69 -13.52
C ASP A 28 -3.32 -9.39 -13.73
N PRO A 29 -3.84 -8.42 -14.49
CA PRO A 29 -3.14 -7.18 -14.77
C PRO A 29 -3.28 -6.17 -13.63
N ILE A 30 -2.33 -5.25 -13.52
CA ILE A 30 -2.51 -3.99 -12.81
C ILE A 30 -3.36 -3.06 -13.68
N LEU A 31 -4.40 -2.45 -13.14
CA LEU A 31 -5.35 -1.55 -13.82
C LEU A 31 -5.23 -0.11 -13.37
N ALA A 32 -4.83 0.12 -12.10
CA ALA A 32 -4.54 1.45 -11.58
C ALA A 32 -3.46 1.38 -10.52
N VAL A 33 -2.76 2.49 -10.34
CA VAL A 33 -1.77 2.71 -9.28
C VAL A 33 -2.07 4.03 -8.61
N GLY A 34 -2.17 4.02 -7.28
CA GLY A 34 -2.22 5.20 -6.43
C GLY A 34 -1.02 5.24 -5.50
N MET A 35 -0.34 6.37 -5.41
CA MET A 35 0.80 6.55 -4.49
C MET A 35 0.77 7.92 -3.83
N VAL A 36 1.13 7.96 -2.55
CA VAL A 36 1.32 9.22 -1.82
C VAL A 36 2.51 9.09 -0.87
N PRO A 37 3.41 10.07 -0.79
CA PRO A 37 4.53 9.99 0.14
C PRO A 37 4.16 10.50 1.53
N VAL A 38 4.71 9.84 2.55
CA VAL A 38 4.76 10.32 3.93
C VAL A 38 6.20 10.70 4.23
N ARG A 39 6.44 11.98 4.60
CA ARG A 39 7.76 12.51 4.98
C ARG A 39 7.63 13.33 6.26
N GLY A 40 8.55 13.13 7.20
CA GLY A 40 8.52 13.86 8.47
C GLY A 40 7.21 13.69 9.25
N GLY A 41 6.47 12.60 9.01
CA GLY A 41 5.16 12.38 9.62
C GLY A 41 3.99 13.10 8.96
N VAL A 42 4.18 13.68 7.78
CA VAL A 42 3.15 14.41 7.03
C VAL A 42 2.88 13.70 5.69
N ILE A 43 1.62 13.49 5.35
CA ILE A 43 1.18 12.99 4.04
C ILE A 43 1.25 14.16 3.05
N GLN A 44 2.05 14.03 1.99
CA GLN A 44 2.28 15.06 0.98
C GLN A 44 1.32 14.88 -0.19
N LEU A 45 0.05 15.29 -0.05
CA LEU A 45 -0.98 15.09 -1.08
C LEU A 45 -0.61 15.76 -2.42
N GLY A 46 0.08 16.90 -2.39
CA GLY A 46 0.53 17.60 -3.60
C GLY A 46 1.59 16.85 -4.41
N GLU A 47 2.19 15.78 -3.83
CA GLU A 47 3.17 14.92 -4.50
C GLU A 47 2.61 13.53 -4.80
N SER A 48 1.29 13.36 -4.67
CA SER A 48 0.63 12.09 -5.01
C SER A 48 0.81 11.77 -6.50
N PHE A 49 0.73 10.50 -6.79
CA PHE A 49 0.73 9.96 -8.15
C PHE A 49 -0.46 9.01 -8.30
N GLU A 50 -1.25 9.22 -9.33
CA GLU A 50 -2.34 8.31 -9.71
C GLU A 50 -2.30 8.09 -11.21
N SER A 51 -2.45 6.86 -11.65
CA SER A 51 -2.53 6.52 -13.06
C SER A 51 -3.33 5.25 -13.26
N LEU A 52 -4.21 5.27 -14.25
CA LEU A 52 -4.69 4.03 -14.87
C LEU A 52 -3.55 3.36 -15.62
N VAL A 53 -3.69 2.05 -15.84
CA VAL A 53 -2.70 1.23 -16.57
C VAL A 53 -3.41 0.44 -17.64
N ARG A 54 -2.97 0.56 -18.89
CA ARG A 54 -3.46 -0.29 -19.97
C ARG A 54 -2.97 -1.72 -19.76
N PRO A 55 -3.88 -2.72 -19.65
CA PRO A 55 -3.52 -4.12 -19.47
C PRO A 55 -2.63 -4.61 -20.60
N TYR A 56 -1.61 -5.39 -20.26
CA TYR A 56 -0.72 -6.00 -21.24
C TYR A 56 -1.32 -7.29 -21.80
N GLY A 57 -1.23 -7.49 -23.12
CA GLY A 57 -1.57 -8.78 -23.74
C GLY A 57 -3.06 -9.17 -23.74
N GLY A 58 -3.98 -8.22 -23.57
CA GLY A 58 -5.41 -8.52 -23.52
C GLY A 58 -5.84 -9.29 -22.27
N ALA A 59 -5.10 -9.18 -21.18
CA ALA A 59 -5.43 -9.83 -19.92
C ALA A 59 -6.85 -9.47 -19.47
N ALA A 60 -7.60 -10.49 -19.04
CA ALA A 60 -9.00 -10.33 -18.64
C ALA A 60 -9.14 -9.54 -17.33
N ILE A 61 -10.16 -8.70 -17.27
CA ILE A 61 -10.63 -8.08 -16.06
C ILE A 61 -11.81 -8.91 -15.57
N THR A 62 -11.73 -9.44 -14.36
CA THR A 62 -12.79 -10.32 -13.84
C THR A 62 -14.03 -9.51 -13.45
N PRO A 63 -15.25 -10.08 -13.54
CA PRO A 63 -16.47 -9.42 -13.08
C PRO A 63 -16.39 -9.05 -11.59
N GLU A 64 -15.68 -9.85 -10.79
CA GLU A 64 -15.45 -9.59 -9.36
C GLU A 64 -14.62 -8.33 -9.14
N SER A 65 -13.53 -8.16 -9.90
CA SER A 65 -12.69 -6.96 -9.79
C SER A 65 -13.43 -5.72 -10.28
N VAL A 66 -14.20 -5.82 -11.38
CA VAL A 66 -15.06 -4.70 -11.84
C VAL A 66 -16.07 -4.29 -10.75
N ARG A 67 -16.69 -5.26 -10.06
CA ARG A 67 -17.59 -4.93 -8.94
C ARG A 67 -16.89 -4.23 -7.78
N ALA A 68 -15.62 -4.56 -7.52
CA ALA A 68 -14.84 -3.95 -6.46
C ALA A 68 -14.45 -2.50 -6.79
N HIS A 69 -13.70 -2.29 -7.86
CA HIS A 69 -13.10 -0.98 -8.18
C HIS A 69 -13.83 -0.20 -9.30
N GLN A 70 -14.88 -0.80 -9.91
CA GLN A 70 -15.72 -0.20 -10.96
C GLN A 70 -15.00 0.17 -12.28
N LEU A 71 -13.73 -0.20 -12.43
CA LEU A 71 -13.00 0.00 -13.68
C LEU A 71 -13.43 -1.05 -14.69
N VAL A 72 -13.91 -0.60 -15.84
CA VAL A 72 -14.29 -1.45 -16.95
C VAL A 72 -13.22 -1.42 -18.05
N PRO A 73 -13.19 -2.41 -18.98
CA PRO A 73 -12.19 -2.46 -20.05
C PRO A 73 -12.09 -1.16 -20.89
N GLY A 74 -13.18 -0.40 -20.99
CA GLY A 74 -13.21 0.90 -21.67
C GLY A 74 -12.33 1.94 -21.02
N ASP A 75 -12.31 1.99 -19.69
CA ASP A 75 -11.59 3.01 -18.93
C ASP A 75 -10.07 2.90 -19.07
N VAL A 76 -9.58 1.66 -19.20
CA VAL A 76 -8.14 1.38 -19.25
C VAL A 76 -7.60 1.25 -20.69
N ARG A 77 -8.45 1.30 -21.69
CA ARG A 77 -8.06 1.10 -23.10
C ARG A 77 -7.05 2.14 -23.57
N GLU A 78 -7.32 3.41 -23.26
CA GLU A 78 -6.49 4.56 -23.64
C GLU A 78 -5.49 4.96 -22.56
N ALA A 79 -5.42 4.19 -21.45
CA ALA A 79 -4.49 4.46 -20.36
C ALA A 79 -3.02 4.26 -20.79
N PRO A 80 -2.08 4.90 -20.10
CA PRO A 80 -0.65 4.68 -20.34
C PRO A 80 -0.28 3.19 -20.22
N PRO A 81 0.63 2.70 -21.06
CA PRO A 81 1.08 1.31 -20.97
C PRO A 81 1.91 1.07 -19.71
N LEU A 82 1.88 -0.15 -19.18
CA LEU A 82 2.59 -0.55 -17.96
C LEU A 82 4.04 -0.06 -17.86
N PRO A 83 4.90 -0.13 -18.91
CA PRO A 83 6.28 0.36 -18.80
C PRO A 83 6.40 1.85 -18.49
N VAL A 84 5.45 2.66 -18.91
CA VAL A 84 5.43 4.11 -18.62
C VAL A 84 5.09 4.34 -17.16
N VAL A 85 3.98 3.77 -16.68
CA VAL A 85 3.53 3.90 -15.30
C VAL A 85 4.57 3.31 -14.33
N LEU A 86 5.16 2.17 -14.68
CA LEU A 86 6.13 1.51 -13.81
C LEU A 86 7.44 2.29 -13.65
N ARG A 87 7.85 3.11 -14.64
CA ARG A 87 8.99 4.03 -14.47
C ARG A 87 8.71 5.09 -13.40
N GLU A 88 7.50 5.62 -13.34
CA GLU A 88 7.08 6.57 -12.30
C GLU A 88 7.06 5.93 -10.90
N VAL A 89 6.53 4.71 -10.81
CA VAL A 89 6.57 3.90 -9.57
C VAL A 89 8.02 3.63 -9.16
N HIS A 90 8.88 3.26 -10.11
CA HIS A 90 10.29 2.96 -9.87
C HIS A 90 11.05 4.17 -9.32
N ALA A 91 10.88 5.35 -9.94
CA ALA A 91 11.53 6.57 -9.49
C ALA A 91 11.24 6.88 -8.01
N ARG A 92 10.01 6.61 -7.57
CA ARG A 92 9.55 6.80 -6.20
C ARG A 92 10.08 5.73 -5.24
N LEU A 93 9.95 4.46 -5.60
CA LEU A 93 10.37 3.33 -4.74
C LEU A 93 11.89 3.23 -4.56
N ARG A 94 12.69 3.79 -5.46
CA ARG A 94 14.14 3.89 -5.26
C ARG A 94 14.55 4.84 -4.14
N GLN A 95 13.67 5.75 -3.74
CA GLN A 95 13.97 6.83 -2.79
C GLN A 95 13.34 6.62 -1.42
N GLY A 96 12.66 5.50 -1.19
CA GLY A 96 11.97 5.29 0.08
C GLY A 96 11.50 3.86 0.33
N ALA A 97 10.78 3.69 1.41
CA ALA A 97 10.12 2.45 1.76
C ALA A 97 8.77 2.34 1.03
N LEU A 98 8.40 1.13 0.66
CA LEU A 98 7.05 0.80 0.22
C LEU A 98 6.17 0.63 1.45
N LEU A 99 5.08 1.37 1.51
CA LEU A 99 4.04 1.25 2.52
C LEU A 99 2.75 0.80 1.85
N ALA A 100 2.09 -0.24 2.36
CA ALA A 100 0.79 -0.66 1.85
C ALA A 100 -0.03 -1.36 2.95
N HIS A 101 -1.29 -1.62 2.65
CA HIS A 101 -2.15 -2.46 3.47
C HIS A 101 -2.24 -3.84 2.82
N HIS A 102 -1.87 -4.91 3.54
CA HIS A 102 -1.62 -6.25 2.96
C HIS A 102 -0.53 -6.23 1.89
N ALA A 103 0.58 -5.55 2.16
CA ALA A 103 1.68 -5.24 1.24
C ALA A 103 2.24 -6.45 0.44
N GLY A 104 1.91 -7.67 0.83
CA GLY A 104 2.23 -8.89 0.10
C GLY A 104 1.61 -8.93 -1.29
N ILE A 105 0.42 -8.35 -1.44
CA ILE A 105 -0.32 -8.27 -2.72
C ILE A 105 0.41 -7.31 -3.66
N GLU A 106 0.56 -6.04 -3.25
CA GLU A 106 1.23 -4.99 -4.05
C GLU A 106 2.63 -5.43 -4.46
N ARG A 107 3.40 -5.98 -3.51
CA ARG A 107 4.74 -6.49 -3.79
C ARG A 107 4.74 -7.60 -4.84
N SER A 108 3.76 -8.49 -4.82
CA SER A 108 3.68 -9.61 -5.77
C SER A 108 3.37 -9.12 -7.18
N PHE A 109 2.39 -8.24 -7.32
CA PHE A 109 2.03 -7.62 -8.60
C PHE A 109 3.16 -6.76 -9.16
N LEU A 110 3.76 -5.90 -8.34
CA LEU A 110 4.88 -5.06 -8.76
C LEU A 110 6.08 -5.89 -9.18
N ARG A 111 6.50 -6.90 -8.42
CA ARG A 111 7.63 -7.75 -8.80
C ARG A 111 7.44 -8.42 -10.15
N ARG A 112 6.22 -8.93 -10.43
CA ARG A 112 5.90 -9.46 -11.75
C ARG A 112 5.94 -8.36 -12.82
N ALA A 113 5.34 -7.21 -12.58
CA ALA A 113 5.34 -6.08 -13.50
C ALA A 113 6.77 -5.66 -13.87
N TYR A 114 7.67 -5.58 -12.89
CA TYR A 114 9.09 -5.29 -13.10
C TYR A 114 9.77 -6.34 -14.00
N ALA A 115 9.49 -7.62 -13.78
CA ALA A 115 10.04 -8.70 -14.61
C ALA A 115 9.51 -8.65 -16.04
N MET A 116 8.24 -8.25 -16.24
CA MET A 116 7.62 -8.15 -17.57
C MET A 116 8.20 -7.03 -18.43
N VAL A 117 8.73 -5.96 -17.82
CA VAL A 117 9.28 -4.80 -18.55
C VAL A 117 10.80 -4.73 -18.47
N ASP A 118 11.45 -5.81 -18.02
CA ASP A 118 12.91 -5.92 -17.86
C ASP A 118 13.50 -4.76 -17.01
N LEU A 119 12.80 -4.38 -15.94
CA LEU A 119 13.22 -3.36 -15.01
C LEU A 119 13.67 -3.98 -13.69
N VAL A 120 14.82 -3.55 -13.17
CA VAL A 120 15.36 -4.09 -11.90
C VAL A 120 14.51 -3.64 -10.73
N TRP A 121 13.97 -4.61 -9.97
CA TRP A 121 13.22 -4.34 -8.74
C TRP A 121 14.11 -3.64 -7.70
N PRO A 122 13.78 -2.45 -7.18
CA PRO A 122 14.64 -1.67 -6.28
C PRO A 122 14.78 -2.25 -4.88
N ARG A 123 14.01 -3.31 -4.54
CA ARG A 123 13.99 -3.97 -3.22
C ARG A 123 13.77 -2.99 -2.05
N PRO A 124 12.75 -2.14 -2.10
CA PRO A 124 12.48 -1.20 -1.02
C PRO A 124 12.22 -1.95 0.29
N ARG A 125 12.48 -1.31 1.42
CA ARG A 125 11.94 -1.77 2.70
C ARG A 125 10.41 -1.76 2.59
N VAL A 126 9.76 -2.87 2.93
CA VAL A 126 8.30 -2.98 2.93
C VAL A 126 7.79 -2.75 4.35
N VAL A 127 6.73 -1.95 4.46
CA VAL A 127 5.97 -1.71 5.69
C VAL A 127 4.52 -2.05 5.40
N ASP A 128 3.98 -2.98 6.19
CA ASP A 128 2.61 -3.46 6.05
C ASP A 128 1.75 -2.96 7.22
N THR A 129 0.70 -2.20 6.92
CA THR A 129 -0.20 -1.67 7.95
C THR A 129 -1.08 -2.77 8.58
N ALA A 130 -1.33 -3.88 7.90
CA ALA A 130 -2.00 -5.04 8.49
C ALA A 130 -1.12 -5.70 9.56
N GLU A 131 0.18 -5.83 9.33
CA GLU A 131 1.13 -6.31 10.34
C GLU A 131 1.24 -5.35 11.54
N LEU A 132 1.19 -4.03 11.29
CA LEU A 132 1.14 -3.03 12.37
C LEU A 132 -0.15 -3.14 13.19
N LEU A 133 -1.29 -3.42 12.56
CA LEU A 133 -2.56 -3.71 13.27
C LEU A 133 -2.42 -4.94 14.15
N LEU A 134 -1.88 -6.03 13.63
CA LEU A 134 -1.64 -7.24 14.42
C LEU A 134 -0.71 -6.98 15.61
N ALA A 135 0.35 -6.20 15.42
CA ALA A 135 1.25 -5.80 16.51
C ALA A 135 0.52 -4.94 17.54
N PHE A 136 -0.34 -4.02 17.09
CA PHE A 136 -1.16 -3.17 17.97
C PHE A 136 -2.14 -4.02 18.80
N TYR A 137 -2.87 -4.95 18.20
CA TYR A 137 -3.80 -5.83 18.93
C TYR A 137 -3.07 -6.74 19.92
N ARG A 138 -1.92 -7.31 19.55
CA ARG A 138 -1.10 -8.11 20.48
C ARG A 138 -0.66 -7.27 21.68
N ARG A 139 -0.24 -6.03 21.47
CA ARG A 139 0.16 -5.12 22.55
C ARG A 139 -1.03 -4.73 23.44
N SER A 140 -2.20 -4.42 22.86
CA SER A 140 -3.43 -4.13 23.60
C SER A 140 -3.82 -5.28 24.52
N ARG A 141 -3.86 -6.51 24.01
CA ARG A 141 -4.17 -7.71 24.79
C ARG A 141 -3.18 -7.95 25.93
N PHE A 142 -1.90 -7.68 25.70
CA PHE A 142 -0.88 -7.81 26.75
C PHE A 142 -1.06 -6.77 27.87
N LEU A 143 -1.40 -5.53 27.53
CA LEU A 143 -1.56 -4.45 28.50
C LEU A 143 -2.92 -4.48 29.23
N GLN A 144 -3.94 -5.04 28.62
CA GLN A 144 -5.32 -5.09 29.13
C GLN A 144 -5.93 -6.48 28.91
N PRO A 145 -5.46 -7.51 29.64
CA PRO A 145 -5.86 -8.90 29.38
C PRO A 145 -7.35 -9.17 29.64
N ASN A 146 -8.02 -8.33 30.44
CA ASN A 146 -9.44 -8.44 30.77
C ASN A 146 -10.36 -7.71 29.78
N GLN A 147 -9.82 -6.95 28.83
CA GLN A 147 -10.61 -6.26 27.82
C GLN A 147 -10.77 -7.20 26.61
N GLN A 148 -12.01 -7.63 26.37
CA GLN A 148 -12.35 -8.46 25.21
C GLN A 148 -12.42 -7.57 23.96
N ASP A 149 -11.29 -7.25 23.35
CA ASP A 149 -11.22 -6.44 22.14
C ASP A 149 -11.71 -7.18 20.86
N GLY A 150 -12.29 -8.37 21.01
CA GLY A 150 -12.68 -9.21 19.88
C GLY A 150 -11.50 -9.64 19.00
N ASP A 151 -11.80 -10.21 17.83
CA ASP A 151 -10.76 -10.56 16.85
C ASP A 151 -10.19 -9.32 16.14
N PRO A 152 -8.92 -9.37 15.72
CA PRO A 152 -8.31 -8.31 14.94
C PRO A 152 -9.10 -8.02 13.66
N VAL A 153 -9.52 -6.77 13.49
CA VAL A 153 -10.15 -6.29 12.25
C VAL A 153 -9.03 -5.84 11.32
N LEU A 154 -8.80 -6.58 10.25
CA LEU A 154 -7.68 -6.33 9.32
C LEU A 154 -8.12 -5.71 7.99
N GLU A 155 -9.40 -5.62 7.70
CA GLU A 155 -9.89 -4.89 6.53
C GLU A 155 -9.64 -3.40 6.73
N LEU A 156 -9.11 -2.72 5.70
CA LEU A 156 -8.58 -1.35 5.78
C LEU A 156 -9.62 -0.35 6.32
N GLN A 157 -10.78 -0.28 5.71
CA GLN A 157 -11.80 0.72 6.09
C GLN A 157 -12.43 0.41 7.45
N ALA A 158 -12.65 -0.88 7.76
CA ALA A 158 -13.17 -1.29 9.05
C ALA A 158 -12.17 -1.04 10.20
N ALA A 159 -10.88 -1.29 9.97
CA ALA A 159 -9.82 -0.99 10.93
C ALA A 159 -9.70 0.53 11.17
N ARG A 160 -9.78 1.33 10.11
CA ARG A 160 -9.76 2.79 10.17
C ARG A 160 -10.94 3.34 10.98
N ARG A 161 -12.16 2.87 10.70
CA ARG A 161 -13.38 3.22 11.41
C ARG A 161 -13.26 2.92 12.90
N ARG A 162 -12.73 1.74 13.26
CA ARG A 162 -12.49 1.36 14.66
C ARG A 162 -11.48 2.28 15.38
N LEU A 163 -10.58 2.89 14.62
CA LEU A 163 -9.59 3.85 15.15
C LEU A 163 -10.06 5.32 15.09
N GLY A 164 -11.30 5.57 14.63
CA GLY A 164 -11.88 6.91 14.52
C GLY A 164 -11.32 7.74 13.37
N LEU A 165 -10.79 7.09 12.33
CA LEU A 165 -10.30 7.78 11.12
C LEU A 165 -11.43 8.04 10.14
N PRO A 166 -11.33 9.10 9.30
CA PRO A 166 -12.34 9.44 8.29
C PRO A 166 -12.60 8.30 7.31
N GLU A 167 -13.82 8.19 6.81
CA GLU A 167 -14.16 7.25 5.75
C GLU A 167 -13.88 7.85 4.38
N TYR A 168 -13.37 7.02 3.47
CA TYR A 168 -13.15 7.35 2.07
C TYR A 168 -13.91 6.37 1.18
N PRO A 169 -14.26 6.76 -0.06
CA PRO A 169 -14.72 5.80 -1.06
C PRO A 169 -13.64 4.74 -1.25
N ALA A 170 -13.97 3.48 -0.92
CA ALA A 170 -13.07 2.34 -1.09
C ALA A 170 -12.86 2.02 -2.59
N HIS A 171 -11.81 1.25 -2.86
CA HIS A 171 -11.48 0.74 -4.19
C HIS A 171 -11.18 1.84 -5.22
N ARG A 172 -10.46 2.85 -4.76
CA ARG A 172 -9.79 3.86 -5.60
C ARG A 172 -8.35 3.94 -5.14
N ALA A 173 -7.44 3.49 -5.98
CA ALA A 173 -6.03 3.29 -5.63
C ALA A 173 -5.40 4.45 -4.84
N LEU A 174 -5.62 5.71 -5.24
CA LEU A 174 -5.07 6.85 -4.50
C LEU A 174 -5.73 7.03 -3.12
N TYR A 175 -7.04 6.84 -3.01
CA TYR A 175 -7.72 6.98 -1.71
C TYR A 175 -7.32 5.88 -0.74
N ASP A 176 -7.16 4.64 -1.22
CA ASP A 176 -6.73 3.52 -0.38
C ASP A 176 -5.24 3.65 0.00
N ALA A 177 -4.39 4.21 -0.87
CA ALA A 177 -3.03 4.59 -0.52
C ALA A 177 -2.98 5.67 0.60
N VAL A 178 -3.81 6.73 0.50
CA VAL A 178 -3.94 7.75 1.56
C VAL A 178 -4.48 7.13 2.85
N ALA A 179 -5.49 6.27 2.75
CA ALA A 179 -6.07 5.55 3.87
C ALA A 179 -5.03 4.70 4.61
N ALA A 180 -4.17 3.98 3.87
CA ALA A 180 -3.06 3.21 4.43
C ALA A 180 -2.01 4.11 5.09
N ALA A 181 -1.70 5.28 4.50
CA ALA A 181 -0.77 6.26 5.05
C ALA A 181 -1.25 6.83 6.39
N GLU A 182 -2.53 7.20 6.50
CA GLU A 182 -3.11 7.68 7.75
C GLU A 182 -3.13 6.59 8.83
N LEU A 183 -3.53 5.37 8.46
CA LEU A 183 -3.50 4.21 9.35
C LEU A 183 -2.08 3.95 9.88
N PHE A 184 -1.06 4.01 9.01
CA PHE A 184 0.34 3.91 9.40
C PHE A 184 0.72 4.96 10.46
N LEU A 185 0.40 6.23 10.25
CA LEU A 185 0.74 7.31 11.17
C LEU A 185 0.12 7.11 12.56
N VAL A 186 -1.13 6.66 12.61
CA VAL A 186 -1.81 6.35 13.88
C VAL A 186 -1.16 5.15 14.57
N LEU A 187 -0.97 4.05 13.84
CA LEU A 187 -0.46 2.81 14.42
C LEU A 187 1.00 2.95 14.90
N ARG A 188 1.88 3.60 14.09
CA ARG A 188 3.26 3.82 14.50
C ARG A 188 3.34 4.65 15.80
N ARG A 189 2.44 5.66 15.97
CA ARG A 189 2.36 6.44 17.20
C ARG A 189 1.92 5.60 18.39
N ARG A 190 0.85 4.82 18.23
CA ARG A 190 0.32 3.94 19.28
C ARG A 190 1.30 2.83 19.68
N LEU A 191 2.09 2.33 18.74
CA LEU A 191 3.14 1.35 18.99
C LEU A 191 4.43 1.95 19.55
N GLY A 192 4.60 3.28 19.50
CA GLY A 192 5.80 3.96 19.98
C GLY A 192 7.01 3.75 19.09
N VAL A 193 6.81 3.52 17.77
CA VAL A 193 7.88 3.36 16.79
C VAL A 193 8.73 4.64 16.72
N LYS A 194 10.03 4.50 16.94
CA LYS A 194 11.00 5.60 16.88
C LYS A 194 11.97 5.46 15.72
N ARG A 195 12.27 4.24 15.31
CA ARG A 195 13.22 3.93 14.24
C ARG A 195 12.62 2.98 13.21
N LEU A 196 13.14 3.00 12.01
CA LEU A 196 12.70 2.10 10.93
C LEU A 196 12.74 0.61 11.33
N ARG A 197 13.74 0.20 12.13
CA ARG A 197 13.86 -1.19 12.62
C ARG A 197 12.76 -1.62 13.59
N ASP A 198 12.08 -0.68 14.23
CA ASP A 198 11.02 -0.97 15.20
C ASP A 198 9.71 -1.37 14.50
N LEU A 199 9.62 -1.14 13.17
CA LEU A 199 8.50 -1.59 12.35
C LEU A 199 8.61 -3.10 12.10
N PRO A 200 7.49 -3.85 12.09
CA PRO A 200 7.44 -5.27 11.72
C PRO A 200 8.13 -5.54 10.38
N ARG A 201 8.64 -6.78 10.21
CA ARG A 201 9.33 -7.20 8.97
C ARG A 201 8.38 -7.96 8.07
#